data_20c02870d91bfab8e8bfc976d450ee1b
#
_entry.id   20c02870d91bfab8e8bfc976d450ee1b
#
_cell.length_a   1.000
_cell.length_b   1.000
_cell.length_c   1.000
_cell.angle_alpha   90.00
_cell.angle_beta   90.00
_cell.angle_gamma   90.00
#
_symmetry.space_group_name_H-M   'P 1'
#
loop_
_entity.id
_entity.type
_entity.pdbx_description
1 polymer ?
#
loop_
_entity_poly.entity_id
_entity_poly.type
_entity_poly.pdbx_seq_one_letter_code
_entity_poly.pdbx_strand_id
1 'polypeptide(L)'
;VDVPCTTVSDILAERGRSHVDLLKIDVETHEPAVLQGFLPILRRDRPTMLIELLTDEVATQVATLIHGLDYVYFNIDDVTWPPKQVPQLTRSEHFNFLICRPEVAQRIGLSIHTGTKDGDTRN
;
A
#
# COMPACT_ATOMS: atom_id res chain seq x y z
N VAL A 1 2.70 18.65 -25.15
CA VAL A 1 1.50 19.09 -24.42
C VAL A 1 1.85 19.24 -22.94
N ASP A 2 1.62 20.43 -22.43
CA ASP A 2 1.86 20.68 -21.01
C ASP A 2 0.61 20.34 -20.22
N VAL A 3 0.79 19.61 -19.14
CA VAL A 3 -0.29 19.21 -18.26
C VAL A 3 0.05 19.71 -16.85
N PRO A 4 -0.89 20.39 -16.18
CA PRO A 4 -0.62 20.84 -14.82
C PRO A 4 -0.45 19.65 -13.87
N CYS A 5 0.50 19.74 -12.99
CA CYS A 5 0.77 18.71 -12.00
C CYS A 5 0.44 19.22 -10.60
N THR A 6 0.04 18.30 -9.74
CA THR A 6 -0.29 18.64 -8.36
C THR A 6 -0.02 17.43 -7.46
N THR A 7 -0.12 17.60 -6.17
CA THR A 7 0.01 16.50 -5.21
C THR A 7 -1.36 16.13 -4.66
N VAL A 8 -1.45 14.93 -4.09
CA VAL A 8 -2.68 14.50 -3.40
C VAL A 8 -2.99 15.46 -2.25
N SER A 9 -1.96 15.90 -1.50
CA SER A 9 -2.15 16.86 -0.42
C SER A 9 -2.80 18.15 -0.90
N ASP A 10 -2.33 18.69 -2.03
CA ASP A 10 -2.88 19.93 -2.59
C ASP A 10 -4.31 19.76 -3.07
N ILE A 11 -4.61 18.63 -3.72
CA ILE A 11 -5.98 18.35 -4.17
C ILE A 11 -6.93 18.27 -2.98
N LEU A 12 -6.53 17.59 -1.92
CA LEU A 12 -7.36 17.47 -0.72
C LEU A 12 -7.62 18.85 -0.10
N ALA A 13 -6.59 19.68 -0.03
CA ALA A 13 -6.74 21.03 0.50
C ALA A 13 -7.71 21.85 -0.34
N GLU A 14 -7.57 21.80 -1.67
CA GLU A 14 -8.47 22.52 -2.59
C GLU A 14 -9.92 22.07 -2.45
N ARG A 15 -10.13 20.79 -2.16
CA ARG A 15 -11.47 20.21 -2.05
C ARG A 15 -12.04 20.28 -0.64
N GLY A 16 -11.30 20.90 0.29
CA GLY A 16 -11.73 20.98 1.68
C GLY A 16 -11.79 19.63 2.37
N ARG A 17 -10.99 18.67 1.91
CA ARG A 17 -10.92 17.33 2.50
C ARG A 17 -9.63 17.16 3.26
N SER A 18 -9.70 16.48 4.38
CA SER A 18 -8.53 16.29 5.24
C SER A 18 -8.23 14.83 5.54
N HIS A 19 -9.03 13.91 5.05
CA HIS A 19 -8.91 12.49 5.40
C HIS A 19 -8.99 11.60 4.16
N VAL A 20 -8.17 10.55 4.12
CA VAL A 20 -8.15 9.58 3.03
C VAL A 20 -8.33 8.18 3.61
N ASP A 21 -9.32 7.45 3.16
CA ASP A 21 -9.59 6.08 3.60
C ASP A 21 -9.07 5.04 2.60
N LEU A 22 -9.16 5.33 1.32
CA LEU A 22 -8.81 4.40 0.27
C LEU A 22 -8.14 5.15 -0.88
N LEU A 23 -7.10 4.57 -1.41
CA LEU A 23 -6.34 5.16 -2.50
C LEU A 23 -5.99 4.07 -3.51
N LYS A 24 -6.26 4.32 -4.78
CA LYS A 24 -5.79 3.46 -5.85
C LYS A 24 -4.70 4.19 -6.61
N ILE A 25 -3.55 3.55 -6.79
CA ILE A 25 -2.39 4.15 -7.46
C ILE A 25 -1.93 3.23 -8.59
N ASP A 26 -1.92 3.75 -9.80
CA ASP A 26 -1.51 3.03 -11.00
C ASP A 26 -0.90 4.06 -11.93
N VAL A 27 0.36 4.40 -11.72
CA VAL A 27 1.03 5.53 -12.40
C VAL A 27 2.37 5.12 -13.04
N GLU A 28 2.44 3.88 -13.46
CA GLU A 28 3.55 3.39 -14.28
C GLU A 28 4.94 3.74 -13.69
N THR A 29 5.23 3.17 -12.53
CA THR A 29 6.49 3.29 -11.78
C THR A 29 6.69 4.59 -11.01
N HIS A 30 5.72 5.52 -11.07
CA HIS A 30 5.80 6.77 -10.31
C HIS A 30 5.09 6.71 -8.96
N GLU A 31 4.75 5.51 -8.49
CA GLU A 31 4.05 5.32 -7.22
C GLU A 31 4.78 5.94 -6.02
N PRO A 32 6.12 5.83 -5.92
CA PRO A 32 6.80 6.48 -4.80
C PRO A 32 6.61 8.00 -4.79
N ALA A 33 6.59 8.63 -5.96
CA ALA A 33 6.39 10.08 -6.05
C ALA A 33 5.00 10.48 -5.60
N VAL A 34 3.98 9.68 -5.93
CA VAL A 34 2.61 9.94 -5.47
C VAL A 34 2.54 9.87 -3.95
N LEU A 35 3.12 8.83 -3.35
CA LEU A 35 3.12 8.66 -1.88
C LEU A 35 3.89 9.79 -1.20
N GLN A 36 5.01 10.21 -1.78
CA GLN A 36 5.80 11.31 -1.26
C GLN A 36 4.96 12.60 -1.21
N GLY A 37 4.10 12.81 -2.20
CA GLY A 37 3.28 14.01 -2.31
C GLY A 37 2.18 14.15 -1.27
N PHE A 38 1.93 13.13 -0.45
CA PHE A 38 0.98 13.26 0.65
C PHE A 38 1.44 12.50 1.89
N LEU A 39 2.74 12.39 2.07
CA LEU A 39 3.34 11.59 3.14
C LEU A 39 2.81 11.90 4.55
N PRO A 40 2.62 13.16 4.95
CA PRO A 40 2.04 13.43 6.28
C PRO A 40 0.64 12.88 6.45
N ILE A 41 -0.19 12.95 5.42
CA ILE A 41 -1.55 12.42 5.44
C ILE A 41 -1.50 10.89 5.44
N LEU A 42 -0.63 10.31 4.63
CA LEU A 42 -0.41 8.88 4.59
C LEU A 42 -0.08 8.32 5.98
N ARG A 43 0.83 8.97 6.68
CA ARG A 43 1.24 8.55 8.01
C ARG A 43 0.15 8.74 9.06
N ARG A 44 -0.63 9.81 8.92
CA ARG A 44 -1.72 10.10 9.87
C ARG A 44 -2.90 9.15 9.66
N ASP A 45 -3.34 9.00 8.41
CA ASP A 45 -4.58 8.29 8.10
C ASP A 45 -4.38 6.82 7.83
N ARG A 46 -3.21 6.42 7.39
CA ARG A 46 -2.88 5.04 6.99
C ARG A 46 -3.98 4.44 6.12
N PRO A 47 -4.24 5.06 4.94
CA PRO A 47 -5.32 4.59 4.07
C PRO A 47 -5.04 3.20 3.52
N THR A 48 -6.10 2.50 3.16
CA THR A 48 -5.98 1.27 2.38
C THR A 48 -5.57 1.65 0.98
N MET A 49 -4.60 0.93 0.42
CA MET A 49 -4.10 1.24 -0.92
C MET A 49 -4.16 0.04 -1.83
N LEU A 50 -4.61 0.26 -3.06
CA LEU A 50 -4.47 -0.68 -4.15
C LEU A 50 -3.42 -0.08 -5.06
N ILE A 51 -2.30 -0.74 -5.20
CA ILE A 51 -1.14 -0.16 -5.86
C ILE A 51 -0.50 -1.15 -6.84
N GLU A 52 -0.11 -0.68 -8.00
CA GLU A 52 0.59 -1.50 -8.98
C GLU A 52 2.10 -1.34 -8.77
N LEU A 53 2.82 -2.44 -8.65
CA LEU A 53 4.27 -2.43 -8.46
C LEU A 53 4.92 -3.25 -9.58
N LEU A 54 5.53 -2.56 -10.51
CA LEU A 54 6.09 -3.19 -11.71
C LEU A 54 7.53 -3.66 -11.57
N THR A 55 8.28 -3.12 -10.62
CA THR A 55 9.68 -3.47 -10.44
C THR A 55 10.01 -3.62 -8.96
N ASP A 56 11.06 -4.37 -8.66
CA ASP A 56 11.54 -4.50 -7.28
C ASP A 56 12.04 -3.16 -6.73
N GLU A 57 12.58 -2.32 -7.60
CA GLU A 57 13.08 -1.01 -7.21
C GLU A 57 11.96 -0.13 -6.69
N VAL A 58 10.85 -0.06 -7.44
CA VAL A 58 9.66 0.68 -7.03
C VAL A 58 9.07 0.08 -5.76
N ALA A 59 8.98 -1.25 -5.68
CA ALA A 59 8.45 -1.93 -4.49
C ALA A 59 9.27 -1.58 -3.25
N THR A 60 10.59 -1.56 -3.37
CA THR A 60 11.48 -1.22 -2.26
C THR A 60 11.28 0.24 -1.83
N GLN A 61 11.14 1.15 -2.78
CA GLN A 61 10.92 2.57 -2.48
C GLN A 61 9.59 2.78 -1.77
N VAL A 62 8.54 2.12 -2.23
CA VAL A 62 7.23 2.18 -1.57
C VAL A 62 7.33 1.63 -0.15
N ALA A 63 7.96 0.46 0.01
CA ALA A 63 8.12 -0.16 1.33
C ALA A 63 8.86 0.76 2.30
N THR A 64 9.87 1.46 1.81
CA THR A 64 10.63 2.42 2.63
C THR A 64 9.73 3.56 3.11
N LEU A 65 8.89 4.10 2.22
CA LEU A 65 8.01 5.22 2.56
C LEU A 65 6.95 4.85 3.59
N ILE A 66 6.48 3.61 3.57
CA ILE A 66 5.41 3.17 4.49
C ILE A 66 5.95 2.34 5.66
N HIS A 67 7.26 2.28 5.81
CA HIS A 67 7.87 1.54 6.91
C HIS A 67 7.36 2.05 8.26
N GLY A 68 7.03 1.13 9.15
CA GLY A 68 6.58 1.49 10.50
C GLY A 68 5.11 1.88 10.62
N LEU A 69 4.34 1.82 9.53
CA LEU A 69 2.93 2.20 9.57
C LEU A 69 1.99 1.04 9.88
N ASP A 70 2.54 -0.11 10.23
CA ASP A 70 1.77 -1.30 10.60
C ASP A 70 0.83 -1.76 9.49
N TYR A 71 1.34 -1.78 8.28
CA TYR A 71 0.60 -2.29 7.12
C TYR A 71 0.89 -3.77 6.90
N VAL A 72 -0.08 -4.49 6.36
CA VAL A 72 0.09 -5.84 5.83
C VAL A 72 -0.12 -5.80 4.32
N TYR A 73 0.46 -6.74 3.62
CA TYR A 73 0.49 -6.74 2.14
C TYR A 73 -0.13 -8.00 1.59
N PHE A 74 -0.93 -7.85 0.54
CA PHE A 74 -1.52 -8.98 -0.18
C PHE A 74 -1.23 -8.81 -1.66
N ASN A 75 -0.76 -9.86 -2.30
CA ASN A 75 -0.57 -9.85 -3.75
C ASN A 75 -1.87 -10.31 -4.40
N ILE A 76 -2.37 -9.53 -5.35
CA ILE A 76 -3.67 -9.77 -5.95
C ILE A 76 -3.51 -10.49 -7.28
N ASP A 77 -4.11 -11.68 -7.34
CA ASP A 77 -4.24 -12.47 -8.54
C ASP A 77 -5.69 -12.28 -8.98
N ASP A 78 -5.93 -11.87 -10.20
CA ASP A 78 -7.26 -11.51 -10.67
C ASP A 78 -8.27 -12.67 -10.66
N VAL A 79 -7.80 -13.89 -10.58
CA VAL A 79 -8.69 -15.07 -10.66
C VAL A 79 -8.83 -15.82 -9.34
N THR A 80 -8.02 -15.51 -8.35
CA THR A 80 -8.01 -16.27 -7.09
C THR A 80 -8.45 -15.39 -5.92
N TRP A 81 -9.43 -15.86 -5.19
CA TRP A 81 -9.86 -15.20 -3.95
C TRP A 81 -9.79 -16.19 -2.80
N PRO A 82 -9.31 -15.85 -1.64
CA PRO A 82 -8.79 -14.53 -1.26
C PRO A 82 -7.36 -14.31 -1.75
N PRO A 83 -6.91 -13.06 -1.81
CA PRO A 83 -5.53 -12.78 -2.18
C PRO A 83 -4.56 -13.28 -1.12
N LYS A 84 -3.36 -13.59 -1.55
CA LYS A 84 -2.35 -14.17 -0.67
C LYS A 84 -1.55 -13.10 0.04
N GLN A 85 -1.44 -13.21 1.34
CA GLN A 85 -0.59 -12.33 2.13
C GLN A 85 0.89 -12.61 1.80
N VAL A 86 1.67 -11.54 1.67
CA VAL A 86 3.12 -11.65 1.42
C VAL A 86 3.86 -10.86 2.50
N PRO A 87 5.07 -11.30 2.88
CA PRO A 87 5.80 -10.65 3.96
C PRO A 87 6.45 -9.34 3.55
N GLN A 88 6.64 -9.12 2.26
CA GLN A 88 7.28 -7.91 1.77
C GLN A 88 6.81 -7.60 0.36
N LEU A 89 6.99 -6.34 -0.04
CA LEU A 89 6.63 -5.90 -1.38
C LEU A 89 7.78 -6.21 -2.33
N THR A 90 7.49 -6.97 -3.38
CA THR A 90 8.47 -7.31 -4.41
C THR A 90 7.75 -7.39 -5.74
N ARG A 91 8.50 -7.37 -6.81
CA ARG A 91 7.93 -7.67 -8.12
C ARG A 91 7.36 -9.09 -8.10
N SER A 92 6.20 -9.28 -8.71
CA SER A 92 5.51 -10.56 -8.77
C SER A 92 4.94 -10.76 -10.17
N GLU A 93 4.49 -11.97 -10.48
CA GLU A 93 3.73 -12.22 -11.70
C GLU A 93 2.46 -11.39 -11.71
N HIS A 94 1.94 -11.07 -10.54
CA HIS A 94 0.74 -10.25 -10.38
C HIS A 94 1.17 -8.91 -9.84
N PHE A 95 0.94 -7.85 -10.59
CA PHE A 95 1.50 -6.54 -10.29
C PHE A 95 0.75 -5.76 -9.23
N ASN A 96 -0.50 -6.13 -8.95
CA ASN A 96 -1.33 -5.37 -8.02
C ASN A 96 -1.23 -5.88 -6.60
N PHE A 97 -1.16 -4.95 -5.66
CA PHE A 97 -1.07 -5.26 -4.24
C PHE A 97 -2.12 -4.50 -3.47
N LEU A 98 -2.66 -5.15 -2.45
CA LEU A 98 -3.48 -4.49 -1.45
C LEU A 98 -2.58 -4.24 -0.25
N ILE A 99 -2.50 -3.01 0.16
CA ILE A 99 -1.74 -2.60 1.34
C ILE A 99 -2.73 -2.00 2.31
N CYS A 100 -2.90 -2.60 3.47
CA CYS A 100 -3.90 -2.13 4.44
C CYS A 100 -3.46 -2.43 5.87
N ARG A 101 -4.15 -1.81 6.82
CA ARG A 101 -3.92 -2.11 8.22
C ARG A 101 -4.49 -3.49 8.54
N PRO A 102 -3.93 -4.21 9.52
CA PRO A 102 -4.41 -5.54 9.88
C PRO A 102 -5.91 -5.58 10.17
N GLU A 103 -6.44 -4.58 10.89
CA GLU A 103 -7.86 -4.56 11.23
C GLU A 103 -8.74 -4.38 9.99
N VAL A 104 -8.26 -3.69 8.97
CA VAL A 104 -8.99 -3.57 7.70
C VAL A 104 -9.03 -4.91 6.99
N ALA A 105 -7.88 -5.60 6.93
CA ALA A 105 -7.83 -6.92 6.31
C ALA A 105 -8.81 -7.89 6.97
N GLN A 106 -8.84 -7.91 8.29
CA GLN A 106 -9.77 -8.78 9.02
C GLN A 106 -11.22 -8.40 8.73
N ARG A 107 -11.52 -7.12 8.67
CA ARG A 107 -12.87 -6.64 8.42
C ARG A 107 -13.39 -7.05 7.04
N ILE A 108 -12.51 -7.12 6.05
CA ILE A 108 -12.92 -7.54 4.71
C ILE A 108 -12.75 -9.05 4.49
N GLY A 109 -12.45 -9.80 5.54
CA GLY A 109 -12.44 -11.25 5.51
C GLY A 109 -11.14 -11.91 5.11
N LEU A 110 -10.03 -11.18 5.16
CA LEU A 110 -8.72 -11.75 4.84
C LEU A 110 -8.05 -12.29 6.10
N SER A 111 -7.41 -13.45 5.97
CA SER A 111 -6.65 -14.03 7.06
C SER A 111 -5.28 -13.37 7.14
N ILE A 112 -4.86 -13.04 8.34
CA ILE A 112 -3.56 -12.43 8.56
C ILE A 112 -2.67 -13.41 9.31
N HIS A 113 -1.46 -13.58 8.79
CA HIS A 113 -0.44 -14.30 9.51
C HIS A 113 0.42 -13.25 10.19
N THR A 114 0.34 -13.21 11.52
CA THR A 114 1.23 -12.33 12.23
C THR A 114 2.58 -13.01 12.18
N GLY A 115 3.55 -12.33 11.69
CA GLY A 115 4.89 -12.86 11.66
C GLY A 115 5.40 -12.92 13.04
N THR A 116 4.91 -13.84 13.81
CA THR A 116 5.46 -13.97 15.05
C THR A 116 6.78 -14.49 14.84
N LYS A 117 7.65 -13.97 15.37
CA LYS A 117 8.84 -14.56 15.42
C LYS A 117 8.72 -15.68 16.22
N ASP A 118 8.45 -16.63 15.83
CA ASP A 118 8.39 -17.68 16.48
C ASP A 118 9.41 -18.26 16.73
N GLY A 119 9.95 -17.89 17.01
CA GLY A 119 10.93 -18.53 17.45
C GLY A 119 10.56 -19.46 18.44
N ASP A 120 10.16 -19.55 18.53
CA ASP A 120 10.05 -20.18 19.27
C ASP A 120 9.80 -21.23 19.38
N THR A 121 9.82 -21.70 19.30
CA THR A 121 9.64 -22.60 19.39
C THR A 121 9.94 -23.39 20.14
N ARG A 122 9.97 -23.55 20.54
CA ARG A 122 10.15 -24.22 21.16
C ARG A 122 10.21 -25.19 21.36
N ASN A 123 10.28 -25.39 21.37
CA ASN A 123 10.28 -26.21 21.52
C ASN A 123 10.39 -26.81 21.77
#